data_67de782bb251cd87b912fa34b74f464d
#
_entry.id   67de782bb251cd87b912fa34b74f464d
#
_cell.length_a   1.000
_cell.length_b   1.000
_cell.length_c   1.000
_cell.angle_alpha   90.00
_cell.angle_beta   90.00
_cell.angle_gamma   90.00
#
_symmetry.space_group_name_H-M   'P 1'
#
loop_
_entity.id
_entity.type
_entity.pdbx_description
1 polymer ?
#
loop_
_entity_poly.entity_id
_entity_poly.type
_entity_poly.pdbx_seq_one_letter_code
_entity_poly.pdbx_strand_id
1 'polypeptide(L)'
;MTNVVISGYYGFANAGDEAMLAAIIGSLQDMIPDVSITVITGNCAMTRENHHVQAVHRFNLFGIIKTIASSNILISGGGSLLQDVTSARSLYYYLFIMRLALWLHKPVMLYAQGIGPVRGVKARRAVRALLQRVSMIGVRDADSKQELCDMGVTKPPVVVTADAVLS
;
A
#
# COMPACT_ATOMS: atom_id res chain seq x y z
N MET A 1 9.21 19.00 -6.51
CA MET A 1 8.62 18.40 -5.29
C MET A 1 7.83 17.16 -5.67
N THR A 2 8.21 16.01 -5.18
CA THR A 2 7.55 14.73 -5.48
C THR A 2 6.52 14.42 -4.40
N ASN A 3 5.26 14.22 -4.78
CA ASN A 3 4.16 13.95 -3.86
C ASN A 3 3.87 12.45 -3.85
N VAL A 4 4.03 11.79 -2.69
CA VAL A 4 3.80 10.37 -2.49
C VAL A 4 2.62 10.18 -1.53
N VAL A 5 1.70 9.30 -1.91
CA VAL A 5 0.61 8.85 -1.01
C VAL A 5 0.90 7.43 -0.55
N ILE A 6 0.83 7.18 0.74
CA ILE A 6 1.01 5.85 1.33
C ILE A 6 -0.33 5.38 1.90
N SER A 7 -0.75 4.17 1.53
CA SER A 7 -1.93 3.49 2.05
C SER A 7 -1.54 2.19 2.73
N GLY A 8 -2.07 1.96 3.95
CA GLY A 8 -1.80 0.75 4.73
C GLY A 8 -2.65 0.71 5.99
N TYR A 9 -2.35 -0.22 6.89
CA TYR A 9 -3.06 -0.36 8.17
C TYR A 9 -2.38 0.52 9.25
N TYR A 10 -2.51 1.84 9.09
CA TYR A 10 -1.85 2.82 9.93
C TYR A 10 -2.83 3.59 10.82
N GLY A 11 -2.33 4.08 11.96
CA GLY A 11 -3.15 4.85 12.91
C GLY A 11 -4.01 3.99 13.85
N PHE A 12 -3.63 2.72 14.07
CA PHE A 12 -4.33 1.78 14.95
C PHE A 12 -3.47 1.32 16.13
N ALA A 13 -2.38 2.01 16.41
CA ALA A 13 -1.42 1.69 17.48
C ALA A 13 -0.82 0.27 17.36
N ASN A 14 -0.72 -0.28 16.16
CA ASN A 14 -0.02 -1.53 15.89
C ASN A 14 1.46 -1.23 15.65
N ALA A 15 2.31 -1.63 16.60
CA ALA A 15 3.74 -1.32 16.57
C ALA A 15 4.45 -1.83 15.30
N GLY A 16 4.06 -2.99 14.77
CA GLY A 16 4.62 -3.55 13.55
C GLY A 16 4.30 -2.71 12.31
N ASP A 17 3.04 -2.32 12.14
CA ASP A 17 2.62 -1.50 11.01
C ASP A 17 3.18 -0.08 11.10
N GLU A 18 3.26 0.50 12.30
CA GLU A 18 3.87 1.83 12.50
C GLU A 18 5.39 1.81 12.25
N ALA A 19 6.10 0.76 12.67
CA ALA A 19 7.52 0.59 12.37
C ALA A 19 7.77 0.45 10.86
N MET A 20 6.90 -0.28 10.17
CA MET A 20 6.95 -0.44 8.72
C MET A 20 6.69 0.88 7.99
N LEU A 21 5.72 1.67 8.46
CA LEU A 21 5.46 3.01 7.94
C LEU A 21 6.69 3.91 8.11
N ALA A 22 7.32 3.90 9.29
CA ALA A 22 8.53 4.67 9.56
C ALA A 22 9.68 4.29 8.61
N ALA A 23 9.88 2.99 8.36
CA ALA A 23 10.91 2.51 7.43
C ALA A 23 10.64 2.96 5.99
N ILE A 24 9.39 2.89 5.52
CA ILE A 24 9.01 3.37 4.18
C ILE A 24 9.26 4.87 4.06
N ILE A 25 8.84 5.66 5.06
CA ILE A 25 9.03 7.12 5.08
C ILE A 25 10.53 7.46 5.05
N GLY A 26 11.34 6.83 5.91
CA GLY A 26 12.78 7.04 5.95
C GLY A 26 13.43 6.74 4.60
N SER A 27 13.15 5.58 4.01
CA SER A 27 13.68 5.20 2.70
C SER A 27 13.29 6.21 1.60
N LEU A 28 12.07 6.72 1.60
CA LEU A 28 11.62 7.71 0.62
C LEU A 28 12.33 9.05 0.81
N GLN A 29 12.52 9.49 2.05
CA GLN A 29 13.21 10.74 2.37
C GLN A 29 14.69 10.68 2.00
N ASP A 30 15.34 9.53 2.19
CA ASP A 30 16.75 9.31 1.83
C ASP A 30 16.96 9.28 0.30
N MET A 31 16.02 8.70 -0.43
CA MET A 31 16.14 8.52 -1.88
C MET A 31 15.62 9.70 -2.71
N ILE A 32 14.67 10.46 -2.21
CA ILE A 32 13.98 11.49 -2.98
C ILE A 32 14.09 12.84 -2.25
N PRO A 33 14.99 13.72 -2.70
CA PRO A 33 15.04 15.08 -2.16
C PRO A 33 13.70 15.79 -2.32
N ASP A 34 13.28 16.53 -1.28
CA ASP A 34 12.03 17.30 -1.26
C ASP A 34 10.76 16.46 -1.48
N VAL A 35 10.73 15.19 -1.01
CA VAL A 35 9.52 14.38 -1.06
C VAL A 35 8.47 14.92 -0.08
N SER A 36 7.24 15.06 -0.57
CA SER A 36 6.06 15.34 0.26
C SER A 36 5.25 14.05 0.42
N ILE A 37 5.10 13.58 1.66
CA ILE A 37 4.42 12.32 1.96
C ILE A 37 3.10 12.60 2.65
N THR A 38 2.04 11.97 2.14
CA THR A 38 0.72 11.95 2.79
C THR A 38 0.30 10.50 3.06
N VAL A 39 -0.06 10.20 4.30
CA VAL A 39 -0.49 8.86 4.73
C VAL A 39 -2.00 8.80 4.88
N ILE A 40 -2.62 7.78 4.29
CA ILE A 40 -4.03 7.44 4.54
C ILE A 40 -4.08 6.60 5.81
N THR A 41 -4.72 7.10 6.86
CA THR A 41 -4.61 6.56 8.22
C THR A 41 -5.95 6.55 8.97
N GLY A 42 -6.04 5.71 9.99
CA GLY A 42 -7.16 5.70 10.94
C GLY A 42 -7.11 6.84 11.98
N ASN A 43 -5.91 7.37 12.27
CA ASN A 43 -5.72 8.46 13.24
C ASN A 43 -4.70 9.48 12.71
N CYS A 44 -5.22 10.57 12.15
CA CYS A 44 -4.39 11.62 11.55
C CYS A 44 -3.50 12.35 12.56
N ALA A 45 -3.97 12.56 13.79
CA ALA A 45 -3.20 13.25 14.81
C ALA A 45 -1.96 12.43 15.18
N MET A 46 -2.15 11.16 15.53
CA MET A 46 -1.09 10.22 15.87
C MET A 46 -0.07 10.05 14.73
N THR A 47 -0.54 9.94 13.49
CA THR A 47 0.36 9.76 12.34
C THR A 47 1.21 11.00 12.10
N ARG A 48 0.64 12.20 12.22
CA ARG A 48 1.41 13.46 12.09
C ARG A 48 2.44 13.64 13.19
N GLU A 49 2.07 13.31 14.43
CA GLU A 49 2.96 13.44 15.60
C GLU A 49 4.12 12.45 15.52
N ASN A 50 3.85 11.18 15.21
CA ASN A 50 4.86 10.12 15.22
C ASN A 50 5.80 10.14 14.01
N HIS A 51 5.30 10.55 12.84
CA HIS A 51 6.03 10.41 11.57
C HIS A 51 6.36 11.75 10.89
N HIS A 52 5.86 12.88 11.40
CA HIS A 52 6.09 14.22 10.84
C HIS A 52 5.73 14.35 9.35
N VAL A 53 4.64 13.69 8.93
CA VAL A 53 4.12 13.69 7.56
C VAL A 53 2.68 14.20 7.51
N GLN A 54 2.18 14.48 6.32
CA GLN A 54 0.77 14.80 6.14
C GLN A 54 -0.10 13.54 6.32
N ALA A 55 -1.34 13.72 6.74
CA ALA A 55 -2.24 12.61 6.97
C ALA A 55 -3.67 12.96 6.53
N VAL A 56 -4.34 11.99 5.91
CA VAL A 56 -5.75 12.05 5.54
C VAL A 56 -6.49 10.85 6.15
N HIS A 57 -7.68 11.11 6.73
CA HIS A 57 -8.44 10.05 7.38
C HIS A 57 -9.00 9.06 6.37
N ARG A 58 -8.91 7.75 6.68
CA ARG A 58 -9.28 6.63 5.80
C ARG A 58 -10.73 6.63 5.29
N PHE A 59 -11.62 7.34 5.95
CA PHE A 59 -13.02 7.49 5.54
C PHE A 59 -13.33 8.87 4.94
N ASN A 60 -12.35 9.76 4.85
CA ASN A 60 -12.50 11.03 4.15
C ASN A 60 -12.28 10.84 2.64
N LEU A 61 -13.29 10.31 1.95
CA LEU A 61 -13.20 9.98 0.53
C LEU A 61 -12.81 11.17 -0.33
N PHE A 62 -13.37 12.35 -0.07
CA PHE A 62 -13.04 13.57 -0.82
C PHE A 62 -11.57 13.97 -0.62
N GLY A 63 -11.09 13.93 0.63
CA GLY A 63 -9.69 14.17 0.94
C GLY A 63 -8.75 13.17 0.26
N ILE A 64 -9.12 11.87 0.27
CA ILE A 64 -8.35 10.80 -0.40
C ILE A 64 -8.27 11.05 -1.91
N ILE A 65 -9.41 11.34 -2.57
CA ILE A 65 -9.45 11.63 -4.01
C ILE A 65 -8.54 12.82 -4.34
N LYS A 66 -8.68 13.93 -3.60
CA LYS A 66 -7.87 15.14 -3.79
C LYS A 66 -6.37 14.85 -3.62
N THR A 67 -6.02 14.11 -2.57
CA THR A 67 -4.62 13.76 -2.27
C THR A 67 -4.02 12.85 -3.34
N ILE A 68 -4.73 11.81 -3.77
CA ILE A 68 -4.27 10.93 -4.84
C ILE A 68 -4.17 11.68 -6.18
N ALA A 69 -5.16 12.51 -6.51
CA ALA A 69 -5.14 13.29 -7.75
C ALA A 69 -3.94 14.22 -7.86
N SER A 70 -3.49 14.80 -6.74
CA SER A 70 -2.31 15.67 -6.68
C SER A 70 -0.99 14.92 -6.50
N SER A 71 -1.00 13.61 -6.30
CA SER A 71 0.20 12.81 -6.10
C SER A 71 0.88 12.39 -7.41
N ASN A 72 2.14 12.00 -7.30
CA ASN A 72 2.89 11.37 -8.39
C ASN A 72 2.76 9.85 -8.37
N ILE A 73 2.56 9.24 -7.19
CA ILE A 73 2.48 7.81 -6.99
C ILE A 73 1.65 7.47 -5.74
N LEU A 74 0.94 6.34 -5.78
CA LEU A 74 0.40 5.67 -4.62
C LEU A 74 1.27 4.47 -4.25
N ILE A 75 1.73 4.40 -3.01
CA ILE A 75 2.40 3.23 -2.43
C ILE A 75 1.41 2.50 -1.53
N SER A 76 1.12 1.23 -1.85
CA SER A 76 0.47 0.31 -0.93
C SER A 76 1.55 -0.25 -0.02
N GLY A 77 1.60 0.24 1.21
CA GLY A 77 2.67 -0.05 2.16
C GLY A 77 2.51 -1.41 2.81
N GLY A 78 3.57 -1.90 3.40
CA GLY A 78 3.79 -3.23 3.96
C GLY A 78 2.67 -3.84 4.80
N GLY A 79 2.95 -4.95 5.44
CA GLY A 79 1.96 -5.78 6.12
C GLY A 79 1.27 -6.76 5.17
N SER A 80 0.28 -7.50 5.68
CA SER A 80 -0.51 -8.45 4.90
C SER A 80 -1.88 -7.87 4.57
N LEU A 81 -1.91 -6.83 3.73
CA LEU A 81 -3.15 -6.13 3.39
C LEU A 81 -4.03 -6.91 2.41
N LEU A 82 -3.41 -7.65 1.50
CA LEU A 82 -4.09 -8.42 0.45
C LEU A 82 -4.31 -9.88 0.89
N GLN A 83 -5.18 -10.05 1.87
CA GLN A 83 -5.62 -11.35 2.39
C GLN A 83 -7.09 -11.26 2.82
N ASP A 84 -7.84 -12.37 2.75
CA ASP A 84 -9.26 -12.41 3.09
C ASP A 84 -9.57 -13.23 4.37
N VAL A 85 -8.52 -13.73 5.04
CA VAL A 85 -8.65 -14.57 6.24
C VAL A 85 -9.14 -13.76 7.44
N THR A 86 -8.62 -12.56 7.63
CA THR A 86 -8.99 -11.70 8.76
C THR A 86 -10.26 -10.91 8.46
N SER A 87 -10.36 -10.31 7.27
CA SER A 87 -11.52 -9.50 6.87
C SER A 87 -11.55 -9.27 5.37
N ALA A 88 -12.57 -9.80 4.72
CA ALA A 88 -12.83 -9.50 3.31
C ALA A 88 -13.09 -7.99 3.07
N ARG A 89 -13.71 -7.30 4.05
CA ARG A 89 -13.96 -5.85 3.95
C ARG A 89 -12.65 -5.05 3.89
N SER A 90 -11.65 -5.46 4.67
CA SER A 90 -10.33 -4.83 4.65
C SER A 90 -9.65 -5.01 3.30
N LEU A 91 -9.66 -6.22 2.75
CA LEU A 91 -9.14 -6.50 1.42
C LEU A 91 -9.77 -5.58 0.36
N TYR A 92 -11.11 -5.52 0.29
CA TYR A 92 -11.80 -4.69 -0.70
C TYR A 92 -11.57 -3.20 -0.51
N TYR A 93 -11.36 -2.73 0.72
CA TYR A 93 -10.97 -1.35 0.99
C TYR A 93 -9.63 -1.00 0.33
N TYR A 94 -8.60 -1.81 0.53
CA TYR A 94 -7.29 -1.56 -0.09
C TYR A 94 -7.31 -1.70 -1.60
N LEU A 95 -8.06 -2.67 -2.13
CA LEU A 95 -8.29 -2.78 -3.58
C LEU A 95 -8.99 -1.54 -4.13
N PHE A 96 -9.95 -0.97 -3.39
CA PHE A 96 -10.65 0.25 -3.78
C PHE A 96 -9.69 1.45 -3.84
N ILE A 97 -8.84 1.66 -2.84
CA ILE A 97 -7.86 2.76 -2.83
C ILE A 97 -6.90 2.65 -4.02
N MET A 98 -6.35 1.46 -4.29
CA MET A 98 -5.47 1.24 -5.45
C MET A 98 -6.22 1.45 -6.77
N ARG A 99 -7.46 0.95 -6.87
CA ARG A 99 -8.30 1.14 -8.07
C ARG A 99 -8.60 2.61 -8.33
N LEU A 100 -8.85 3.40 -7.28
CA LEU A 100 -9.05 4.83 -7.37
C LEU A 100 -7.81 5.53 -7.94
N ALA A 101 -6.61 5.17 -7.48
CA ALA A 101 -5.36 5.72 -8.00
C ALA A 101 -5.19 5.37 -9.49
N LEU A 102 -5.42 4.11 -9.88
CA LEU A 102 -5.35 3.69 -11.28
C LEU A 102 -6.39 4.41 -12.16
N TRP A 103 -7.57 4.68 -11.62
CA TRP A 103 -8.62 5.42 -12.33
C TRP A 103 -8.23 6.89 -12.52
N LEU A 104 -7.51 7.46 -11.55
CA LEU A 104 -6.92 8.80 -11.64
C LEU A 104 -5.60 8.82 -12.44
N HIS A 105 -5.25 7.74 -13.14
CA HIS A 105 -4.03 7.57 -13.94
C HIS A 105 -2.75 7.76 -13.12
N LYS A 106 -2.77 7.37 -11.85
CA LYS A 106 -1.58 7.41 -10.98
C LYS A 106 -0.92 6.03 -10.93
N PRO A 107 0.42 5.97 -11.03
CA PRO A 107 1.13 4.72 -10.82
C PRO A 107 0.88 4.21 -9.39
N VAL A 108 0.79 2.89 -9.27
CA VAL A 108 0.62 2.20 -7.99
C VAL A 108 1.76 1.22 -7.81
N MET A 109 2.39 1.26 -6.64
CA MET A 109 3.45 0.34 -6.25
C MET A 109 3.07 -0.35 -4.94
N LEU A 110 3.24 -1.68 -4.88
CA LEU A 110 3.20 -2.42 -3.63
C LEU A 110 4.62 -2.47 -3.05
N TYR A 111 4.78 -2.17 -1.76
CA TYR A 111 6.09 -2.09 -1.11
C TYR A 111 6.20 -3.10 0.02
N ALA A 112 7.12 -4.07 -0.11
CA ALA A 112 7.42 -5.10 0.87
C ALA A 112 6.17 -5.78 1.46
N GLN A 113 5.21 -6.10 0.61
CA GLN A 113 3.89 -6.55 1.03
C GLN A 113 3.81 -8.08 1.14
N GLY A 114 3.21 -8.57 2.22
CA GLY A 114 2.76 -9.95 2.32
C GLY A 114 1.47 -10.16 1.51
N ILE A 115 1.44 -11.17 0.66
CA ILE A 115 0.29 -11.51 -0.17
C ILE A 115 -0.35 -12.81 0.31
N GLY A 116 -1.65 -12.75 0.54
CA GLY A 116 -2.44 -13.93 0.85
C GLY A 116 -2.37 -14.42 2.30
N PRO A 117 -3.01 -15.56 2.56
CA PRO A 117 -3.82 -16.31 1.59
C PRO A 117 -5.11 -15.57 1.18
N VAL A 118 -5.43 -15.63 -0.12
CA VAL A 118 -6.70 -15.16 -0.68
C VAL A 118 -7.51 -16.37 -1.12
N ARG A 119 -8.52 -16.74 -0.34
CA ARG A 119 -9.28 -17.99 -0.50
C ARG A 119 -10.50 -17.86 -1.39
N GLY A 120 -11.15 -16.71 -1.35
CA GLY A 120 -12.39 -16.47 -2.11
C GLY A 120 -12.12 -16.37 -3.61
N VAL A 121 -12.84 -17.14 -4.44
CA VAL A 121 -12.69 -17.09 -5.92
C VAL A 121 -12.93 -15.69 -6.47
N LYS A 122 -13.93 -14.98 -5.95
CA LYS A 122 -14.22 -13.58 -6.34
C LYS A 122 -13.10 -12.64 -5.90
N ALA A 123 -12.57 -12.83 -4.68
CA ALA A 123 -11.46 -12.05 -4.14
C ALA A 123 -10.18 -12.27 -4.97
N ARG A 124 -9.83 -13.51 -5.29
CA ARG A 124 -8.68 -13.82 -6.17
C ARG A 124 -8.79 -13.15 -7.54
N ARG A 125 -9.97 -13.19 -8.15
CA ARG A 125 -10.22 -12.51 -9.44
C ARG A 125 -10.07 -10.99 -9.32
N ALA A 126 -10.60 -10.38 -8.24
CA ALA A 126 -10.49 -8.95 -8.01
C ALA A 126 -9.04 -8.50 -7.77
N VAL A 127 -8.28 -9.24 -6.93
CA VAL A 127 -6.86 -9.01 -6.68
C VAL A 127 -6.07 -9.12 -7.98
N ARG A 128 -6.23 -10.22 -8.73
CA ARG A 128 -5.57 -10.41 -10.02
C ARG A 128 -5.86 -9.27 -10.98
N ALA A 129 -7.13 -8.94 -11.21
CA ALA A 129 -7.54 -7.93 -12.17
C ALA A 129 -6.93 -6.56 -11.85
N LEU A 130 -6.81 -6.22 -10.56
CA LEU A 130 -6.19 -4.97 -10.13
C LEU A 130 -4.66 -5.03 -10.27
N LEU A 131 -4.02 -6.08 -9.74
CA LEU A 131 -2.56 -6.18 -9.69
C LEU A 131 -1.94 -6.31 -11.09
N GLN A 132 -2.65 -6.80 -12.08
CA GLN A 132 -2.19 -6.75 -13.48
C GLN A 132 -1.98 -5.32 -14.02
N ARG A 133 -2.48 -4.31 -13.33
CA ARG A 133 -2.46 -2.90 -13.77
C ARG A 133 -1.52 -2.02 -12.95
N VAL A 134 -0.96 -2.54 -11.85
CA VAL A 134 -0.01 -1.77 -11.03
C VAL A 134 1.35 -1.70 -11.71
N SER A 135 2.16 -0.72 -11.32
CA SER A 135 3.45 -0.45 -11.94
C SER A 135 4.53 -1.40 -11.48
N MET A 136 4.51 -1.81 -10.20
CA MET A 136 5.52 -2.69 -9.60
C MET A 136 4.96 -3.35 -8.34
N ILE A 137 5.42 -4.57 -8.05
CA ILE A 137 5.09 -5.29 -6.83
C ILE A 137 6.37 -5.70 -6.12
N GLY A 138 6.64 -5.10 -4.95
CA GLY A 138 7.61 -5.59 -3.98
C GLY A 138 6.90 -6.49 -2.97
N VAL A 139 7.32 -7.73 -2.85
CA VAL A 139 6.83 -8.68 -1.84
C VAL A 139 7.91 -8.99 -0.83
N ARG A 140 7.51 -9.26 0.42
CA ARG A 140 8.47 -9.51 1.51
C ARG A 140 9.08 -10.92 1.51
N ASP A 141 8.46 -11.89 0.83
CA ASP A 141 8.87 -13.29 0.87
C ASP A 141 8.53 -14.04 -0.42
N ALA A 142 9.13 -15.21 -0.58
CA ALA A 142 8.92 -16.08 -1.73
C ALA A 142 7.51 -16.66 -1.79
N ASP A 143 6.87 -16.90 -0.65
CA ASP A 143 5.51 -17.45 -0.58
C ASP A 143 4.50 -16.44 -1.13
N SER A 144 4.66 -15.15 -0.81
CA SER A 144 3.87 -14.07 -1.40
C SER A 144 4.05 -13.98 -2.92
N LYS A 145 5.27 -14.18 -3.41
CA LYS A 145 5.53 -14.24 -4.86
C LYS A 145 4.85 -15.45 -5.51
N GLN A 146 4.91 -16.60 -4.85
CA GLN A 146 4.23 -17.81 -5.34
C GLN A 146 2.71 -17.63 -5.39
N GLU A 147 2.12 -17.03 -4.35
CA GLU A 147 0.67 -16.74 -4.32
C GLU A 147 0.25 -15.81 -5.48
N LEU A 148 1.07 -14.81 -5.85
CA LEU A 148 0.82 -13.99 -7.03
C LEU A 148 0.87 -14.80 -8.32
N CYS A 149 1.82 -15.71 -8.46
CA CYS A 149 1.92 -16.61 -9.61
C CYS A 149 0.69 -17.52 -9.70
N ASP A 150 0.25 -18.10 -8.58
CA ASP A 150 -0.92 -18.98 -8.50
C ASP A 150 -2.23 -18.23 -8.80
N MET A 151 -2.28 -16.94 -8.51
CA MET A 151 -3.38 -16.07 -8.95
C MET A 151 -3.30 -15.67 -10.42
N GLY A 152 -2.19 -15.91 -11.10
CA GLY A 152 -1.95 -15.54 -12.49
C GLY A 152 -1.64 -14.06 -12.68
N VAL A 153 -0.98 -13.42 -11.72
CA VAL A 153 -0.44 -12.06 -11.85
C VAL A 153 0.91 -12.14 -12.57
N THR A 154 0.97 -11.66 -13.80
CA THR A 154 2.12 -11.87 -14.70
C THR A 154 2.66 -10.59 -15.35
N LYS A 155 1.86 -9.52 -15.40
CA LYS A 155 2.24 -8.29 -16.13
C LYS A 155 3.22 -7.39 -15.37
N PRO A 156 2.98 -7.04 -14.08
CA PRO A 156 3.91 -6.16 -13.39
C PRO A 156 5.19 -6.90 -12.99
N PRO A 157 6.34 -6.20 -12.92
CA PRO A 157 7.53 -6.78 -12.32
C PRO A 157 7.27 -7.09 -10.85
N VAL A 158 7.66 -8.30 -10.42
CA VAL A 158 7.55 -8.76 -9.02
C VAL A 158 8.93 -8.99 -8.47
N VAL A 159 9.30 -8.24 -7.44
CA VAL A 159 10.59 -8.32 -6.76
C VAL A 159 10.37 -8.82 -5.33
N VAL A 160 11.15 -9.83 -4.92
CA VAL A 160 11.21 -10.23 -3.51
C VAL A 160 12.20 -9.30 -2.81
N THR A 161 11.72 -8.51 -1.86
CA THR A 161 12.54 -7.63 -1.03
C THR A 161 12.62 -8.19 0.38
N ALA A 162 13.56 -7.72 1.20
CA ALA A 162 13.48 -7.97 2.63
C ALA A 162 12.26 -7.26 3.24
N ASP A 163 11.81 -7.72 4.41
CA ASP A 163 10.79 -6.99 5.16
C ASP A 163 11.30 -5.56 5.43
N ALA A 164 10.43 -4.57 5.21
CA ALA A 164 10.82 -3.15 5.34
C ALA A 164 11.34 -2.79 6.76
N VAL A 165 11.03 -3.60 7.77
CA VAL A 165 11.51 -3.43 9.15
C VAL A 165 12.96 -3.90 9.32
N LEU A 166 13.51 -4.67 8.37
CA LEU A 166 14.87 -5.23 8.42
C LEU A 166 15.88 -4.42 7.59
N SER A 167 15.46 -3.33 6.98
CA SER A 167 16.32 -2.45 6.17
C SER A 167 16.87 -1.27 6.95
#